data_7179b7b7c5aca92a1e894ab34ec0751b
#
_entry.id   7179b7b7c5aca92a1e894ab34ec0751b
#
_cell.length_a   1.000
_cell.length_b   1.000
_cell.length_c   1.000
_cell.angle_alpha   90.00
_cell.angle_beta   90.00
_cell.angle_gamma   90.00
#
_symmetry.space_group_name_H-M   'P 1'
#
loop_
_entity.id
_entity.type
_entity.pdbx_description
1 polymer ?
#
loop_
_entity_poly.entity_id
_entity_poly.type
_entity_poly.pdbx_seq_one_letter_code
_entity_poly.pdbx_strand_id
1 'polypeptide(L)'
;MEGAMVARTVGGALLIAIIAAIIVSLLSLAMFLREPIYEPTARVWVVRELSVGTPAPGPNTILTETTPAMVRLAASRPVAEETRRSVGLQASSAELLENLNIDRVRDTTFMDLTYRGTDRKKATQTANAFARVASERLSVAPGKNLTAVVWEEAQVPPAVPEPKPLRNGLLTLVVVWALYAGLTLAMLAVLRR
;
A
#
# COMPACT_ATOMS: atom_id res chain seq x y z
N MET A 1 -59.18 10.82 -5.15
CA MET A 1 -58.26 10.39 -4.07
C MET A 1 -56.96 9.83 -4.61
N GLU A 2 -56.89 9.31 -5.83
CA GLU A 2 -55.68 8.73 -6.46
C GLU A 2 -54.53 9.75 -6.68
N GLY A 3 -54.83 10.97 -7.10
CA GLY A 3 -53.80 11.98 -7.38
C GLY A 3 -52.96 12.39 -6.18
N ALA A 4 -53.53 12.38 -4.97
CA ALA A 4 -52.80 12.73 -3.74
C ALA A 4 -51.86 11.62 -3.28
N MET A 5 -52.19 10.37 -3.61
CA MET A 5 -51.39 9.19 -3.26
C MET A 5 -50.16 9.10 -4.18
N VAL A 6 -50.31 9.36 -5.48
CA VAL A 6 -49.23 9.40 -6.46
C VAL A 6 -48.26 10.55 -6.16
N ALA A 7 -48.75 11.74 -5.78
CA ALA A 7 -47.87 12.87 -5.43
C ALA A 7 -46.99 12.58 -4.19
N ARG A 8 -47.53 11.86 -3.19
CA ARG A 8 -46.77 11.46 -1.99
C ARG A 8 -45.67 10.43 -2.29
N THR A 9 -45.95 9.44 -3.14
CA THR A 9 -44.96 8.44 -3.54
C THR A 9 -43.85 9.04 -4.39
N VAL A 10 -44.17 9.96 -5.30
CA VAL A 10 -43.21 10.68 -6.12
C VAL A 10 -42.29 11.58 -5.28
N GLY A 11 -42.88 12.32 -4.32
CA GLY A 11 -42.13 13.16 -3.39
C GLY A 11 -41.15 12.34 -2.52
N GLY A 12 -41.58 11.18 -2.02
CA GLY A 12 -40.72 10.27 -1.24
C GLY A 12 -39.55 9.71 -2.03
N ALA A 13 -39.80 9.28 -3.26
CA ALA A 13 -38.75 8.77 -4.13
C ALA A 13 -37.69 9.83 -4.52
N LEU A 14 -38.17 11.06 -4.75
CA LEU A 14 -37.27 12.20 -5.07
C LEU A 14 -36.39 12.56 -3.86
N LEU A 15 -36.94 12.53 -2.67
CA LEU A 15 -36.20 12.78 -1.43
C LEU A 15 -35.10 11.71 -1.20
N ILE A 16 -35.44 10.45 -1.39
CA ILE A 16 -34.46 9.33 -1.30
C ILE A 16 -33.35 9.49 -2.32
N ALA A 17 -33.66 9.86 -3.58
CA ALA A 17 -32.69 10.07 -4.62
C ALA A 17 -31.74 11.24 -4.29
N ILE A 18 -32.23 12.32 -3.74
CA ILE A 18 -31.40 13.46 -3.31
C ILE A 18 -30.48 13.05 -2.16
N ILE A 19 -30.99 12.35 -1.16
CA ILE A 19 -30.16 11.86 -0.03
C ILE A 19 -29.05 10.92 -0.54
N ALA A 20 -29.38 9.99 -1.44
CA ALA A 20 -28.40 9.08 -2.03
C ALA A 20 -27.31 9.85 -2.81
N ALA A 21 -27.70 10.85 -3.61
CA ALA A 21 -26.75 11.70 -4.34
C ALA A 21 -25.82 12.47 -3.41
N ILE A 22 -26.32 13.00 -2.30
CA ILE A 22 -25.52 13.69 -1.28
C ILE A 22 -24.51 12.73 -0.63
N ILE A 23 -24.96 11.53 -0.22
CA ILE A 23 -24.09 10.51 0.40
C ILE A 23 -22.97 10.13 -0.54
N VAL A 24 -23.26 9.85 -1.80
CA VAL A 24 -22.25 9.47 -2.79
C VAL A 24 -21.29 10.62 -3.07
N SER A 25 -21.79 11.86 -3.13
CA SER A 25 -20.94 13.05 -3.30
C SER A 25 -19.98 13.23 -2.11
N LEU A 26 -20.46 13.03 -0.89
CA LEU A 26 -19.63 13.10 0.32
C LEU A 26 -18.59 11.97 0.37
N LEU A 27 -18.94 10.76 -0.02
CA LEU A 27 -18.01 9.63 -0.11
C LEU A 27 -16.93 9.88 -1.18
N SER A 28 -17.32 10.42 -2.33
CA SER A 28 -16.39 10.78 -3.41
C SER A 28 -15.44 11.89 -2.96
N LEU A 29 -15.93 12.89 -2.24
CA LEU A 29 -15.11 13.96 -1.67
C LEU A 29 -14.14 13.42 -0.61
N ALA A 30 -14.58 12.53 0.26
CA ALA A 30 -13.73 11.89 1.26
C ALA A 30 -12.61 11.05 0.62
N MET A 31 -12.88 10.36 -0.49
CA MET A 31 -11.85 9.66 -1.27
C MET A 31 -10.87 10.62 -1.95
N PHE A 32 -11.34 11.79 -2.39
CA PHE A 32 -10.51 12.81 -3.01
C PHE A 32 -9.56 13.50 -2.02
N LEU A 33 -9.99 13.65 -0.76
CA LEU A 33 -9.21 14.27 0.31
C LEU A 33 -8.19 13.30 0.95
N ARG A 34 -8.16 12.02 0.56
CA ARG A 34 -7.14 11.09 1.07
C ARG A 34 -5.77 11.47 0.54
N GLU A 35 -4.82 11.58 1.45
CA GLU A 35 -3.43 11.80 1.10
C GLU A 35 -2.91 10.65 0.22
N PRO A 36 -2.12 10.97 -0.81
CA PRO A 36 -1.51 9.96 -1.65
C PRO A 36 -0.54 9.10 -0.82
N ILE A 37 -0.58 7.79 -1.02
CA ILE A 37 0.37 6.86 -0.41
C ILE A 37 1.37 6.45 -1.48
N TYR A 38 2.63 6.53 -1.16
CA TYR A 38 3.76 6.11 -2.00
C TYR A 38 4.40 4.87 -1.40
N GLU A 39 4.75 3.91 -2.25
CA GLU A 39 5.30 2.60 -1.86
C GLU A 39 6.64 2.34 -2.59
N PRO A 40 7.70 3.10 -2.28
CA PRO A 40 9.03 2.82 -2.82
C PRO A 40 9.55 1.49 -2.27
N THR A 41 10.16 0.69 -3.16
CA THR A 41 10.70 -0.62 -2.84
C THR A 41 12.20 -0.65 -3.08
N ALA A 42 12.96 -1.07 -2.08
CA ALA A 42 14.38 -1.40 -2.19
C ALA A 42 14.55 -2.91 -2.16
N ARG A 43 15.53 -3.43 -2.88
CA ARG A 43 15.81 -4.86 -2.97
C ARG A 43 17.13 -5.22 -2.31
N VAL A 44 17.10 -6.22 -1.45
CA VAL A 44 18.26 -6.75 -0.76
C VAL A 44 18.53 -8.17 -1.23
N TRP A 45 19.78 -8.43 -1.62
CA TRP A 45 20.27 -9.74 -1.95
C TRP A 45 20.96 -10.36 -0.74
N VAL A 46 20.58 -11.58 -0.37
CA VAL A 46 21.13 -12.29 0.78
C VAL A 46 21.78 -13.59 0.32
N VAL A 47 23.05 -13.75 0.61
CA VAL A 47 23.85 -14.94 0.27
C VAL A 47 24.36 -15.57 1.55
N ARG A 48 24.36 -16.90 1.59
CA ARG A 48 25.05 -17.64 2.65
C ARG A 48 26.48 -17.94 2.21
N GLU A 49 27.46 -17.54 2.99
CA GLU A 49 28.83 -17.98 2.79
C GLU A 49 28.97 -19.43 3.24
N LEU A 50 29.33 -20.30 2.31
CA LEU A 50 29.62 -21.70 2.62
C LEU A 50 31.01 -21.77 3.25
N SER A 51 31.09 -22.29 4.48
CA SER A 51 32.37 -22.60 5.10
C SER A 51 33.06 -23.68 4.29
N VAL A 52 34.36 -23.48 4.01
CA VAL A 52 35.21 -24.46 3.29
C VAL A 52 35.13 -25.79 4.02
N GLY A 53 34.68 -26.86 3.34
CA GLY A 53 34.60 -28.21 3.90
C GLY A 53 33.20 -28.69 4.33
N THR A 54 32.16 -27.83 4.30
CA THR A 54 30.79 -28.30 4.47
C THR A 54 30.21 -28.74 3.13
N PRO A 55 29.52 -29.92 3.06
CA PRO A 55 28.83 -30.32 1.85
C PRO A 55 27.81 -29.21 1.52
N ALA A 56 27.84 -28.73 0.28
CA ALA A 56 26.91 -27.70 -0.17
C ALA A 56 25.48 -28.20 0.03
N PRO A 57 24.67 -27.58 0.91
CA PRO A 57 23.26 -27.93 0.99
C PRO A 57 22.64 -27.61 -0.37
N GLY A 58 21.68 -28.45 -0.79
CA GLY A 58 21.00 -28.22 -2.06
C GLY A 58 20.38 -26.82 -2.11
N PRO A 59 20.30 -26.19 -3.29
CA PRO A 59 19.85 -24.81 -3.43
C PRO A 59 18.48 -24.55 -2.78
N ASN A 60 17.60 -25.51 -2.76
CA ASN A 60 16.25 -25.39 -2.17
C ASN A 60 16.25 -25.41 -0.64
N THR A 61 17.21 -26.07 0.01
CA THR A 61 17.29 -26.18 1.49
C THR A 61 17.69 -24.83 2.11
N ILE A 62 18.62 -24.12 1.47
CA ILE A 62 19.08 -22.80 1.93
C ILE A 62 17.94 -21.78 1.87
N LEU A 63 17.14 -21.82 0.81
CA LEU A 63 16.05 -20.89 0.57
C LEU A 63 14.87 -21.09 1.55
N THR A 64 14.60 -22.33 1.96
CA THR A 64 13.42 -22.65 2.77
C THR A 64 13.60 -22.36 4.26
N GLU A 65 14.78 -22.68 4.81
CA GLU A 65 15.02 -22.57 6.26
C GLU A 65 15.47 -21.17 6.71
N THR A 66 16.19 -20.45 5.87
CA THR A 66 16.84 -19.20 6.30
C THR A 66 15.92 -17.98 6.12
N THR A 67 15.02 -18.01 5.14
CA THR A 67 14.25 -16.84 4.72
C THR A 67 13.27 -16.28 5.76
N PRO A 68 12.45 -17.08 6.48
CA PRO A 68 11.55 -16.54 7.50
C PRO A 68 12.30 -15.86 8.65
N ALA A 69 13.46 -16.39 9.03
CA ALA A 69 14.29 -15.79 10.07
C ALA A 69 14.93 -14.48 9.61
N MET A 70 15.31 -14.36 8.34
CA MET A 70 15.84 -13.13 7.75
C MET A 70 14.79 -12.03 7.69
N VAL A 71 13.57 -12.34 7.23
CA VAL A 71 12.44 -11.40 7.22
C VAL A 71 12.15 -10.90 8.63
N ARG A 72 12.10 -11.80 9.63
CA ARG A 72 11.89 -11.41 11.03
C ARG A 72 13.02 -10.53 11.57
N LEU A 73 14.26 -10.79 11.20
CA LEU A 73 15.39 -9.97 11.62
C LEU A 73 15.34 -8.60 10.96
N ALA A 74 15.07 -8.52 9.67
CA ALA A 74 14.90 -7.27 8.93
C ALA A 74 13.71 -6.45 9.46
N ALA A 75 12.59 -7.10 9.81
CA ALA A 75 11.40 -6.48 10.44
C ALA A 75 11.54 -6.32 11.96
N SER A 76 12.74 -6.35 12.51
CA SER A 76 12.93 -6.27 13.96
C SER A 76 12.94 -4.83 14.47
N ARG A 77 12.53 -4.67 15.73
CA ARG A 77 12.53 -3.36 16.40
C ARG A 77 13.90 -2.67 16.43
N PRO A 78 15.04 -3.37 16.66
CA PRO A 78 16.36 -2.75 16.55
C PRO A 78 16.67 -2.17 15.18
N VAL A 79 16.29 -2.85 14.08
CA VAL A 79 16.46 -2.35 12.72
C VAL A 79 15.60 -1.10 12.51
N ALA A 80 14.34 -1.11 12.92
CA ALA A 80 13.45 0.04 12.81
C ALA A 80 13.97 1.25 13.60
N GLU A 81 14.46 1.04 14.81
CA GLU A 81 15.02 2.11 15.66
C GLU A 81 16.28 2.72 15.07
N GLU A 82 17.16 1.91 14.51
CA GLU A 82 18.37 2.39 13.85
C GLU A 82 18.04 3.13 12.54
N THR A 83 17.09 2.61 11.76
CA THR A 83 16.56 3.29 10.58
C THR A 83 15.96 4.63 10.93
N ARG A 84 15.13 4.69 11.98
CA ARG A 84 14.52 5.93 12.47
C ARG A 84 15.57 6.99 12.78
N ARG A 85 16.64 6.62 13.45
CA ARG A 85 17.76 7.53 13.79
C ARG A 85 18.51 8.00 12.54
N SER A 86 18.77 7.09 11.61
CA SER A 86 19.55 7.42 10.39
C SER A 86 18.83 8.41 9.48
N VAL A 87 17.49 8.38 9.44
CA VAL A 87 16.68 9.28 8.61
C VAL A 87 16.16 10.50 9.40
N GLY A 88 16.29 10.50 10.73
CA GLY A 88 15.81 11.59 11.59
C GLY A 88 14.28 11.66 11.68
N LEU A 89 13.59 10.51 11.64
CA LEU A 89 12.14 10.45 11.69
C LEU A 89 11.61 10.64 13.11
N GLN A 90 10.50 11.37 13.24
CA GLN A 90 9.79 11.53 14.51
C GLN A 90 8.84 10.36 14.83
N ALA A 91 8.49 9.55 13.82
CA ALA A 91 7.66 8.38 13.98
C ALA A 91 8.27 7.36 14.96
N SER A 92 7.44 6.58 15.65
CA SER A 92 7.92 5.50 16.51
C SER A 92 8.45 4.31 15.70
N SER A 93 9.31 3.48 16.29
CA SER A 93 9.78 2.24 15.63
C SER A 93 8.63 1.26 15.33
N ALA A 94 7.56 1.28 16.12
CA ALA A 94 6.37 0.47 15.88
C ALA A 94 5.61 0.95 14.64
N GLU A 95 5.39 2.26 14.51
CA GLU A 95 4.75 2.88 13.35
C GLU A 95 5.57 2.67 12.07
N LEU A 96 6.91 2.72 12.15
CA LEU A 96 7.76 2.40 11.01
C LEU A 96 7.59 0.96 10.54
N LEU A 97 7.48 0.01 11.48
CA LEU A 97 7.27 -1.41 11.15
C LEU A 97 5.87 -1.68 10.61
N GLU A 98 4.85 -0.96 11.05
CA GLU A 98 3.48 -1.06 10.52
C GLU A 98 3.41 -0.62 9.05
N ASN A 99 4.23 0.37 8.67
CA ASN A 99 4.31 0.87 7.30
C ASN A 99 5.36 0.15 6.44
N LEU A 100 6.08 -0.83 7.00
CA LEU A 100 7.07 -1.63 6.29
C LEU A 100 6.47 -2.97 5.88
N ASN A 101 6.56 -3.29 4.60
CA ASN A 101 6.28 -4.61 4.07
C ASN A 101 7.58 -5.24 3.56
N ILE A 102 7.87 -6.48 3.96
CA ILE A 102 9.04 -7.23 3.49
C ILE A 102 8.56 -8.50 2.84
N ASP A 103 8.70 -8.55 1.53
CA ASP A 103 8.32 -9.68 0.71
C ASP A 103 9.54 -10.42 0.19
N ARG A 104 9.45 -11.75 0.18
CA ARG A 104 10.42 -12.60 -0.48
C ARG A 104 10.09 -12.73 -1.95
N VAL A 105 11.06 -12.48 -2.82
CA VAL A 105 10.92 -12.83 -4.23
C VAL A 105 11.03 -14.35 -4.38
N ARG A 106 9.96 -14.99 -4.87
CA ARG A 106 9.85 -16.46 -5.00
C ARG A 106 11.06 -17.04 -5.72
N ASP A 107 11.52 -18.19 -5.23
CA ASP A 107 12.63 -18.97 -5.81
C ASP A 107 13.97 -18.22 -5.94
N THR A 108 14.14 -17.16 -5.14
CA THR A 108 15.35 -16.36 -5.09
C THR A 108 15.80 -16.08 -3.66
N THR A 109 16.99 -15.50 -3.51
CA THR A 109 17.51 -14.98 -2.24
C THR A 109 17.29 -13.47 -2.09
N PHE A 110 16.46 -12.88 -2.91
CA PHE A 110 16.09 -11.48 -2.82
C PHE A 110 14.94 -11.25 -1.83
N MET A 111 15.02 -10.12 -1.15
CA MET A 111 13.94 -9.56 -0.32
C MET A 111 13.63 -8.16 -0.80
N ASP A 112 12.37 -7.89 -1.03
CA ASP A 112 11.84 -6.58 -1.37
C ASP A 112 11.34 -5.90 -0.09
N LEU A 113 11.90 -4.74 0.22
CA LEU A 113 11.52 -3.91 1.34
C LEU A 113 10.75 -2.71 0.81
N THR A 114 9.45 -2.70 1.04
CA THR A 114 8.54 -1.65 0.60
C THR A 114 8.10 -0.83 1.81
N TYR A 115 8.29 0.48 1.75
CA TYR A 115 7.86 1.39 2.81
C TYR A 115 6.72 2.29 2.33
N ARG A 116 5.65 2.37 3.12
CA ARG A 116 4.47 3.21 2.84
C ARG A 116 4.60 4.56 3.50
N GLY A 117 4.42 5.64 2.74
CA GLY A 117 4.45 6.99 3.26
C GLY A 117 3.74 8.00 2.39
N THR A 118 3.34 9.13 2.97
CA THR A 118 2.64 10.22 2.25
C THR A 118 3.60 11.16 1.53
N ASP A 119 4.84 11.26 2.00
CA ASP A 119 5.91 12.01 1.32
C ASP A 119 6.80 11.04 0.52
N ARG A 120 6.77 11.18 -0.80
CA ARG A 120 7.51 10.29 -1.71
C ARG A 120 9.02 10.28 -1.49
N LYS A 121 9.62 11.45 -1.17
CA LYS A 121 11.09 11.54 -0.93
C LYS A 121 11.45 10.90 0.39
N LYS A 122 10.72 11.23 1.46
CA LYS A 122 10.93 10.63 2.79
C LYS A 122 10.67 9.14 2.78
N ALA A 123 9.61 8.69 2.10
CA ALA A 123 9.32 7.26 1.97
C ALA A 123 10.47 6.52 1.27
N THR A 124 11.02 7.09 0.17
CA THR A 124 12.17 6.52 -0.54
C THR A 124 13.43 6.48 0.33
N GLN A 125 13.73 7.56 1.04
CA GLN A 125 14.86 7.63 1.97
C GLN A 125 14.72 6.59 3.08
N THR A 126 13.50 6.41 3.60
CA THR A 126 13.20 5.43 4.64
C THR A 126 13.36 4.00 4.13
N ALA A 127 12.83 3.68 2.94
CA ALA A 127 13.00 2.35 2.33
C ALA A 127 14.50 2.00 2.12
N ASN A 128 15.28 2.94 1.60
CA ASN A 128 16.72 2.76 1.39
C ASN A 128 17.49 2.63 2.71
N ALA A 129 17.13 3.41 3.72
CA ALA A 129 17.73 3.28 5.05
C ALA A 129 17.39 1.93 5.70
N PHE A 130 16.15 1.46 5.58
CA PHE A 130 15.78 0.12 6.03
C PHE A 130 16.57 -0.96 5.33
N ALA A 131 16.70 -0.89 4.00
CA ALA A 131 17.45 -1.87 3.22
C ALA A 131 18.92 -1.93 3.68
N ARG A 132 19.56 -0.78 3.90
CA ARG A 132 20.95 -0.69 4.36
C ARG A 132 21.10 -1.26 5.77
N VAL A 133 20.30 -0.79 6.74
CA VAL A 133 20.39 -1.25 8.14
C VAL A 133 20.07 -2.74 8.25
N ALA A 134 19.05 -3.22 7.51
CA ALA A 134 18.71 -4.63 7.47
C ALA A 134 19.88 -5.48 6.90
N SER A 135 20.53 -5.02 5.82
CA SER A 135 21.68 -5.69 5.21
C SER A 135 22.86 -5.79 6.19
N GLU A 136 23.18 -4.70 6.87
CA GLU A 136 24.24 -4.67 7.90
C GLU A 136 23.94 -5.64 9.05
N ARG A 137 22.71 -5.63 9.58
CA ARG A 137 22.29 -6.52 10.66
C ARG A 137 22.22 -7.98 10.28
N LEU A 138 21.79 -8.28 9.04
CA LEU A 138 21.81 -9.65 8.51
C LEU A 138 23.23 -10.18 8.37
N SER A 139 24.18 -9.35 7.91
CA SER A 139 25.57 -9.73 7.69
C SER A 139 26.33 -9.98 9.00
N VAL A 140 25.96 -9.31 10.09
CA VAL A 140 26.61 -9.51 11.42
C VAL A 140 25.84 -10.48 12.31
N ALA A 141 24.75 -11.10 11.82
CA ALA A 141 23.95 -12.02 12.63
C ALA A 141 24.75 -13.27 13.04
N PRO A 142 24.93 -13.54 14.35
CA PRO A 142 25.79 -14.61 14.82
C PRO A 142 25.32 -16.00 14.36
N GLY A 143 26.24 -16.84 13.93
CA GLY A 143 26.01 -18.25 13.59
C GLY A 143 25.32 -18.49 12.24
N LYS A 144 25.15 -17.46 11.39
CA LYS A 144 24.41 -17.62 10.12
C LYS A 144 25.29 -17.53 8.87
N ASN A 145 26.52 -17.00 8.97
CA ASN A 145 27.44 -16.80 7.83
C ASN A 145 26.69 -16.24 6.62
N LEU A 146 25.97 -15.12 6.84
CA LEU A 146 25.17 -14.45 5.82
C LEU A 146 25.89 -13.19 5.37
N THR A 147 25.89 -12.94 4.06
CA THR A 147 26.25 -11.66 3.48
C THR A 147 25.00 -11.09 2.83
N ALA A 148 24.56 -9.91 3.27
CA ALA A 148 23.44 -9.20 2.71
C ALA A 148 23.91 -7.87 2.11
N VAL A 149 23.47 -7.59 0.89
CA VAL A 149 23.83 -6.38 0.15
C VAL A 149 22.59 -5.74 -0.44
N VAL A 150 22.51 -4.43 -0.38
CA VAL A 150 21.49 -3.68 -1.13
C VAL A 150 21.78 -3.86 -2.62
N TRP A 151 20.91 -4.60 -3.31
CA TRP A 151 21.05 -4.87 -4.74
C TRP A 151 20.49 -3.73 -5.59
N GLU A 152 19.34 -3.21 -5.19
CA GLU A 152 18.66 -2.13 -5.89
C GLU A 152 18.07 -1.14 -4.86
N GLU A 153 18.44 0.12 -5.00
CA GLU A 153 17.88 1.18 -4.17
C GLU A 153 16.50 1.56 -4.66
N ALA A 154 15.62 1.88 -3.70
CA ALA A 154 14.31 2.41 -4.01
C ALA A 154 14.43 3.73 -4.76
N GLN A 155 13.71 3.83 -5.86
CA GLN A 155 13.61 5.06 -6.64
C GLN A 155 12.45 5.92 -6.16
N VAL A 156 12.56 7.24 -6.34
CA VAL A 156 11.47 8.15 -6.00
C VAL A 156 10.29 7.88 -6.92
N PRO A 157 9.14 7.46 -6.42
CA PRO A 157 7.98 7.17 -7.25
C PRO A 157 7.54 8.40 -8.04
N PRO A 158 6.84 8.23 -9.18
CA PRO A 158 6.28 9.36 -9.92
C PRO A 158 5.33 10.19 -9.04
N ALA A 159 5.18 11.48 -9.39
CA ALA A 159 4.38 12.42 -8.60
C ALA A 159 2.88 12.08 -8.55
N VAL A 160 2.41 11.21 -9.44
CA VAL A 160 1.00 10.79 -9.51
C VAL A 160 0.88 9.39 -8.92
N PRO A 161 0.33 9.24 -7.71
CA PRO A 161 0.13 7.93 -7.10
C PRO A 161 -0.93 7.13 -7.85
N GLU A 162 -0.80 5.80 -7.83
CA GLU A 162 -1.89 4.90 -8.20
C GLU A 162 -2.64 4.46 -6.92
N PRO A 163 -3.96 4.39 -6.95
CA PRO A 163 -4.88 4.74 -8.02
C PRO A 163 -5.03 6.25 -8.19
N LYS A 164 -5.13 6.73 -9.42
CA LYS A 164 -5.29 8.15 -9.76
C LYS A 164 -6.60 8.68 -9.14
N PRO A 165 -6.58 9.39 -8.01
CA PRO A 165 -7.81 9.73 -7.28
C PRO A 165 -8.72 10.64 -8.10
N LEU A 166 -8.14 11.53 -8.91
CA LEU A 166 -8.88 12.40 -9.83
C LEU A 166 -9.69 11.62 -10.87
N ARG A 167 -9.08 10.61 -11.52
CA ARG A 167 -9.77 9.82 -12.54
C ARG A 167 -10.89 8.98 -11.95
N ASN A 168 -10.64 8.36 -10.80
CA ASN A 168 -11.62 7.50 -10.14
C ASN A 168 -12.76 8.34 -9.54
N GLY A 169 -12.46 9.50 -8.95
CA GLY A 169 -13.48 10.43 -8.45
C GLY A 169 -14.38 10.97 -9.58
N LEU A 170 -13.80 11.33 -10.73
CA LEU A 170 -14.54 11.81 -11.89
C LEU A 170 -15.42 10.72 -12.49
N LEU A 171 -14.92 9.48 -12.61
CA LEU A 171 -15.70 8.33 -13.08
C LEU A 171 -16.89 8.05 -12.14
N THR A 172 -16.66 8.08 -10.83
CA THR A 172 -17.74 7.88 -9.84
C THR A 172 -18.80 8.97 -9.98
N LEU A 173 -18.38 10.22 -10.12
CA LEU A 173 -19.30 11.34 -10.32
C LEU A 173 -20.14 11.17 -11.60
N VAL A 174 -19.52 10.80 -12.72
CA VAL A 174 -20.22 10.58 -14.00
C VAL A 174 -21.22 9.43 -13.88
N VAL A 175 -20.87 8.32 -13.25
CA VAL A 175 -21.78 7.18 -13.05
C VAL A 175 -22.98 7.58 -12.20
N VAL A 176 -22.77 8.32 -11.12
CA VAL A 176 -23.85 8.80 -10.24
C VAL A 176 -24.79 9.72 -10.98
N TRP A 177 -24.27 10.67 -11.77
CA TRP A 177 -25.10 11.58 -12.56
C TRP A 177 -25.87 10.84 -13.66
N ALA A 178 -25.28 9.84 -14.30
CA ALA A 178 -25.95 9.01 -15.30
C ALA A 178 -27.11 8.21 -14.70
N LEU A 179 -26.91 7.61 -13.50
CA LEU A 179 -27.94 6.89 -12.77
C LEU A 179 -29.07 7.83 -12.32
N TYR A 180 -28.73 9.03 -11.85
CA TYR A 180 -29.72 10.03 -11.46
C TYR A 180 -30.57 10.49 -12.66
N ALA A 181 -29.92 10.80 -13.79
CA ALA A 181 -30.61 11.18 -15.01
C ALA A 181 -31.52 10.05 -15.54
N GLY A 182 -31.06 8.81 -15.50
CA GLY A 182 -31.85 7.64 -15.88
C GLY A 182 -33.09 7.46 -15.00
N LEU A 183 -32.94 7.62 -13.69
CA LEU A 183 -34.03 7.50 -12.73
C LEU A 183 -35.11 8.60 -12.91
N THR A 184 -34.64 9.83 -13.14
CA THR A 184 -35.56 10.97 -13.41
C THR A 184 -36.31 10.82 -14.70
N LEU A 185 -35.67 10.35 -15.78
CA LEU A 185 -36.33 10.06 -17.05
C LEU A 185 -37.36 8.92 -16.95
N ALA A 186 -37.00 7.83 -16.23
CA ALA A 186 -37.93 6.73 -15.99
C ALA A 186 -39.16 7.18 -15.21
N MET A 187 -39.00 8.05 -14.21
CA MET A 187 -40.06 8.59 -13.41
C MET A 187 -41.00 9.50 -14.21
N LEU A 188 -40.45 10.36 -15.09
CA LEU A 188 -41.20 11.19 -16.02
C LEU A 188 -41.98 10.34 -17.03
N ALA A 189 -41.44 9.24 -17.51
CA ALA A 189 -42.11 8.31 -18.42
C ALA A 189 -43.32 7.61 -17.78
N VAL A 190 -43.19 7.25 -16.48
CA VAL A 190 -44.30 6.64 -15.70
C VAL A 190 -45.41 7.65 -15.42
N LEU A 191 -45.08 8.92 -15.15
CA LEU A 191 -46.04 9.98 -14.88
C LEU A 191 -46.83 10.46 -16.12
N ARG A 192 -46.31 10.18 -17.33
CA ARG A 192 -46.95 10.51 -18.62
C ARG A 192 -47.92 9.45 -19.12
N ARG A 193 -47.97 8.28 -18.52
CA ARG A 193 -48.91 7.19 -18.78
C ARG A 193 -50.07 7.25 -17.84
#